data_7389a9c0786afad8e9384ca46d1f42ab
#
_entry.id   7389a9c0786afad8e9384ca46d1f42ab
#
_cell.length_a   1.000
_cell.length_b   1.000
_cell.length_c   1.000
_cell.angle_alpha   90.00
_cell.angle_beta   90.00
_cell.angle_gamma   90.00
#
_symmetry.space_group_name_H-M   'P 1'
#
loop_
_entity.id
_entity.type
_entity.pdbx_description
1 polymer ?
#
loop_
_entity_poly.entity_id
_entity_poly.type
_entity_poly.pdbx_seq_one_letter_code
_entity_poly.pdbx_strand_id
1 'polypeptide(L)'
;MQITLFTANCTGVKTNCIYPNKVVAESKAEMVEAIKRDHVCAKYTNNYRSNDNFEEAVGIFMDNDNDHSENPADWLTAEKLSELLCDVDHVIAPSRHNMLPKDNKAARPRQHIYFPTAVFTDRKKYEELKAAIQRMYPFFDDNAKDAARFFFGSACSEDDLI
;
A
#
# COMPACT_ATOMS: atom_id res chain seq x y z
N MET A 1 11.99 -9.87 6.87
CA MET A 1 11.80 -8.63 6.09
C MET A 1 11.23 -7.55 7.01
N GLN A 2 11.63 -6.28 6.85
CA GLN A 2 11.20 -5.18 7.72
C GLN A 2 10.44 -4.15 6.89
N ILE A 3 9.20 -3.83 7.31
CA ILE A 3 8.37 -2.79 6.69
C ILE A 3 8.12 -1.67 7.69
N THR A 4 8.40 -0.44 7.31
CA THR A 4 8.08 0.73 8.14
C THR A 4 6.82 1.43 7.63
N LEU A 5 5.89 1.69 8.52
CA LEU A 5 4.62 2.37 8.28
C LEU A 5 4.48 3.57 9.24
N PHE A 6 3.70 4.56 8.81
CA PHE A 6 3.23 5.61 9.70
C PHE A 6 1.71 5.52 9.78
N THR A 7 1.17 5.27 10.98
CA THR A 7 -0.26 4.95 11.15
C THR A 7 -1.03 6.10 11.80
N ALA A 8 -2.29 6.21 11.43
CA ALA A 8 -3.24 7.10 12.06
C ALA A 8 -3.77 6.51 13.39
N ASN A 9 -4.44 7.35 14.20
CA ASN A 9 -5.19 6.91 15.39
C ASN A 9 -6.63 6.48 15.04
N CYS A 10 -6.97 6.41 13.76
CA CYS A 10 -8.31 6.08 13.27
C CYS A 10 -8.22 5.05 12.13
N THR A 11 -9.37 4.51 11.73
CA THR A 11 -9.54 3.60 10.60
C THR A 11 -10.73 4.02 9.77
N GLY A 12 -10.57 4.08 8.44
CA GLY A 12 -11.63 4.37 7.49
C GLY A 12 -12.03 5.84 7.38
N VAL A 13 -11.24 6.77 7.89
CA VAL A 13 -11.55 8.21 7.89
C VAL A 13 -10.86 8.90 6.71
N LYS A 14 -11.57 9.04 5.59
CA LYS A 14 -11.03 9.61 4.34
C LYS A 14 -10.43 11.01 4.49
N THR A 15 -10.96 11.81 5.41
CA THR A 15 -10.52 13.20 5.64
C THR A 15 -9.35 13.30 6.62
N ASN A 16 -8.92 12.18 7.23
CA ASN A 16 -7.75 12.21 8.11
C ASN A 16 -6.47 12.50 7.34
N CYS A 17 -5.67 13.43 7.87
CA CYS A 17 -4.35 13.75 7.36
C CYS A 17 -3.25 13.56 8.41
N ILE A 18 -3.54 13.05 9.60
CA ILE A 18 -2.59 12.93 10.71
C ILE A 18 -2.16 11.47 10.90
N TYR A 19 -0.85 11.23 10.79
CA TYR A 19 -0.22 9.90 10.87
C TYR A 19 0.99 9.95 11.83
N PRO A 20 0.75 9.97 13.16
CA PRO A 20 1.79 10.27 14.14
C PRO A 20 2.61 9.08 14.58
N ASN A 21 2.14 7.83 14.30
CA ASN A 21 2.73 6.65 14.91
C ASN A 21 3.64 5.93 13.90
N LYS A 22 4.96 5.97 14.13
CA LYS A 22 5.90 5.14 13.37
C LYS A 22 5.83 3.71 13.89
N VAL A 23 5.58 2.77 13.00
CA VAL A 23 5.58 1.32 13.27
C VAL A 23 6.61 0.66 12.37
N VAL A 24 7.43 -0.20 12.94
CA VAL A 24 8.37 -1.06 12.22
C VAL A 24 7.90 -2.49 12.41
N ALA A 25 7.39 -3.10 11.36
CA ALA A 25 6.91 -4.47 11.38
C ALA A 25 8.03 -5.41 10.90
N GLU A 26 8.46 -6.33 11.75
CA GLU A 26 9.51 -7.34 11.48
C GLU A 26 8.91 -8.75 11.35
N SER A 27 7.64 -8.89 11.72
CA SER A 27 6.86 -10.13 11.64
C SER A 27 5.51 -9.91 10.97
N LYS A 28 4.87 -11.01 10.52
CA LYS A 28 3.49 -10.97 9.99
C LYS A 28 2.51 -10.47 11.05
N ALA A 29 2.65 -10.88 12.31
CA ALA A 29 1.79 -10.41 13.40
C ALA A 29 1.86 -8.88 13.58
N GLU A 30 3.06 -8.31 13.60
CA GLU A 30 3.25 -6.86 13.70
C GLU A 30 2.71 -6.13 12.45
N MET A 31 2.87 -6.71 11.27
CA MET A 31 2.31 -6.16 10.03
C MET A 31 0.79 -6.13 10.07
N VAL A 32 0.15 -7.22 10.49
CA VAL A 32 -1.31 -7.31 10.68
C VAL A 32 -1.81 -6.21 11.62
N GLU A 33 -1.14 -6.03 12.78
CA GLU A 33 -1.53 -4.98 13.73
C GLU A 33 -1.35 -3.56 13.15
N ALA A 34 -0.27 -3.33 12.41
CA ALA A 34 -0.01 -2.01 11.80
C ALA A 34 -1.05 -1.64 10.74
N ILE A 35 -1.40 -2.58 9.85
CA ILE A 35 -2.32 -2.32 8.73
C ILE A 35 -3.80 -2.29 9.12
N LYS A 36 -4.16 -2.61 10.37
CA LYS A 36 -5.52 -2.37 10.89
C LYS A 36 -5.90 -0.88 10.93
N ARG A 37 -4.90 0.00 10.97
CA ARG A 37 -5.08 1.47 10.97
C ARG A 37 -4.88 2.03 9.58
N ASP A 38 -5.48 3.20 9.31
CA ASP A 38 -5.14 3.96 8.11
C ASP A 38 -3.65 4.32 8.19
N HIS A 39 -2.91 4.17 7.08
CA HIS A 39 -1.46 4.27 7.09
C HIS A 39 -0.85 4.81 5.80
N VAL A 40 0.38 5.27 5.92
CA VAL A 40 1.24 5.78 4.84
C VAL A 40 2.65 5.21 4.98
N CYS A 41 3.45 5.25 3.91
CA CYS A 41 4.86 4.84 3.93
C CYS A 41 5.85 6.02 4.06
N ALA A 42 5.33 7.23 4.13
CA ALA A 42 6.13 8.44 4.23
C ALA A 42 5.90 9.17 5.56
N LYS A 43 6.95 9.82 6.04
CA LYS A 43 6.91 10.78 7.13
C LYS A 43 6.63 12.17 6.57
N TYR A 44 5.85 12.95 7.31
CA TYR A 44 5.48 14.31 6.93
C TYR A 44 5.74 15.28 8.07
N THR A 45 6.09 16.51 7.74
CA THR A 45 6.24 17.61 8.72
C THR A 45 4.98 17.72 9.57
N ASN A 46 5.15 17.78 10.88
CA ASN A 46 4.08 17.79 11.88
C ASN A 46 3.11 16.58 11.77
N ASN A 47 3.56 15.47 11.20
CA ASN A 47 2.74 14.27 10.91
C ASN A 47 1.53 14.55 10.01
N TYR A 48 1.50 15.69 9.33
CA TYR A 48 0.39 16.12 8.48
C TYR A 48 0.66 15.71 7.02
N ARG A 49 -0.08 14.72 6.54
CA ARG A 49 0.02 14.14 5.19
C ARG A 49 -0.34 15.16 4.12
N SER A 50 0.64 15.61 3.38
CA SER A 50 0.51 16.34 2.13
C SER A 50 1.80 16.23 1.32
N ASN A 51 1.73 16.46 0.03
CA ASN A 51 2.93 16.46 -0.82
C ASN A 51 3.96 17.52 -0.39
N ASP A 52 3.50 18.66 0.07
CA ASP A 52 4.38 19.77 0.48
C ASP A 52 5.07 19.51 1.84
N ASN A 53 4.50 18.64 2.66
CA ASN A 53 5.03 18.24 3.96
C ASN A 53 5.89 16.98 3.90
N PHE A 54 6.14 16.42 2.73
CA PHE A 54 6.94 15.21 2.59
C PHE A 54 8.35 15.42 3.14
N GLU A 55 8.77 14.57 4.08
CA GLU A 55 10.13 14.56 4.66
C GLU A 55 10.95 13.40 4.13
N GLU A 56 10.42 12.18 4.30
CA GLU A 56 11.09 10.96 3.87
C GLU A 56 10.09 9.83 3.62
N ALA A 57 10.43 8.88 2.77
CA ALA A 57 9.74 7.61 2.62
C ALA A 57 10.72 6.45 2.82
N VAL A 58 10.25 5.39 3.46
CA VAL A 58 11.04 4.20 3.84
C VAL A 58 10.46 2.91 3.25
N GLY A 59 9.55 3.05 2.32
CA GLY A 59 8.90 1.97 1.58
C GLY A 59 8.12 2.51 0.41
N ILE A 60 7.71 1.61 -0.48
CA ILE A 60 6.82 1.91 -1.60
C ILE A 60 5.55 1.09 -1.42
N PHE A 61 4.41 1.77 -1.45
CA PHE A 61 3.11 1.12 -1.41
C PHE A 61 2.45 1.23 -2.79
N MET A 62 2.02 0.09 -3.32
CA MET A 62 1.27 0.00 -4.56
C MET A 62 -0.08 -0.66 -4.31
N ASP A 63 -1.05 -0.33 -5.15
CA ASP A 63 -2.43 -0.80 -5.04
C ASP A 63 -2.78 -1.61 -6.29
N ASN A 64 -3.46 -2.75 -6.10
CA ASN A 64 -4.04 -3.54 -7.18
C ASN A 64 -5.52 -3.79 -6.89
N ASP A 65 -6.39 -3.03 -7.53
CA ASP A 65 -7.83 -3.19 -7.44
C ASP A 65 -8.40 -4.13 -8.54
N ASN A 66 -7.55 -4.68 -9.42
CA ASN A 66 -7.95 -5.46 -10.60
C ASN A 66 -8.95 -4.73 -11.50
N ASP A 67 -8.84 -3.41 -11.58
CA ASP A 67 -9.75 -2.56 -12.33
C ASP A 67 -9.45 -2.53 -13.84
N HIS A 68 -8.39 -3.21 -14.26
CA HIS A 68 -7.95 -3.32 -15.66
C HIS A 68 -8.83 -4.26 -16.50
N SER A 69 -9.59 -5.18 -15.89
CA SER A 69 -10.50 -6.10 -16.60
C SER A 69 -11.76 -6.43 -15.79
N GLU A 70 -12.87 -6.60 -16.49
CA GLU A 70 -14.10 -7.14 -15.90
C GLU A 70 -14.15 -8.68 -15.99
N ASN A 71 -13.24 -9.32 -16.72
CA ASN A 71 -13.15 -10.76 -16.81
C ASN A 71 -12.35 -11.34 -15.62
N PRO A 72 -12.97 -12.20 -14.76
CA PRO A 72 -12.28 -12.80 -13.62
C PRO A 72 -11.00 -13.60 -13.96
N ALA A 73 -10.90 -14.12 -15.18
CA ALA A 73 -9.70 -14.86 -15.61
C ALA A 73 -8.45 -13.98 -15.71
N ASP A 74 -8.63 -12.66 -15.88
CA ASP A 74 -7.54 -11.70 -16.00
C ASP A 74 -7.10 -11.13 -14.63
N TRP A 75 -7.85 -11.42 -13.56
CA TRP A 75 -7.55 -10.89 -12.25
C TRP A 75 -6.34 -11.54 -11.62
N LEU A 76 -5.54 -10.71 -10.97
CA LEU A 76 -4.39 -11.15 -10.19
C LEU A 76 -4.82 -11.42 -8.75
N THR A 77 -4.58 -12.65 -8.30
CA THR A 77 -4.68 -13.03 -6.88
C THR A 77 -3.38 -12.66 -6.16
N ALA A 78 -3.35 -12.75 -4.83
CA ALA A 78 -2.13 -12.48 -4.06
C ALA A 78 -0.99 -13.45 -4.43
N GLU A 79 -1.33 -14.73 -4.70
CA GLU A 79 -0.36 -15.74 -5.14
C GLU A 79 0.24 -15.40 -6.51
N LYS A 80 -0.60 -15.06 -7.50
CA LYS A 80 -0.13 -14.64 -8.82
C LYS A 80 0.74 -13.38 -8.76
N LEU A 81 0.38 -12.41 -7.90
CA LEU A 81 1.19 -11.21 -7.68
C LEU A 81 2.55 -11.57 -7.08
N SER A 82 2.59 -12.45 -6.08
CA SER A 82 3.83 -12.90 -5.47
C SER A 82 4.73 -13.64 -6.47
N GLU A 83 4.16 -14.46 -7.34
CA GLU A 83 4.90 -15.11 -8.43
C GLU A 83 5.51 -14.09 -9.41
N LEU A 84 4.75 -13.04 -9.79
CA LEU A 84 5.23 -11.99 -10.68
C LEU A 84 6.30 -11.09 -10.04
N LEU A 85 6.34 -11.00 -8.72
CA LEU A 85 7.23 -10.16 -7.94
C LEU A 85 8.34 -10.97 -7.25
N CYS A 86 8.56 -12.23 -7.64
CA CYS A 86 9.45 -13.18 -6.95
C CYS A 86 10.89 -12.70 -6.79
N ASP A 87 11.36 -11.78 -7.63
CA ASP A 87 12.72 -11.22 -7.59
C ASP A 87 12.82 -9.96 -6.71
N VAL A 88 11.75 -9.54 -6.06
CA VAL A 88 11.69 -8.31 -5.26
C VAL A 88 11.11 -8.61 -3.88
N ASP A 89 11.75 -8.15 -2.82
CA ASP A 89 11.20 -8.24 -1.47
C ASP A 89 9.86 -7.48 -1.38
N HIS A 90 8.82 -8.15 -0.93
CA HIS A 90 7.48 -7.56 -0.81
C HIS A 90 6.64 -8.21 0.30
N VAL A 91 5.60 -7.50 0.71
CA VAL A 91 4.46 -8.06 1.45
C VAL A 91 3.19 -7.71 0.69
N ILE A 92 2.31 -8.70 0.51
CA ILE A 92 0.99 -8.52 -0.07
C ILE A 92 -0.04 -8.71 1.04
N ALA A 93 -0.94 -7.75 1.19
CA ALA A 93 -2.04 -7.81 2.14
C ALA A 93 -3.38 -7.52 1.44
N PRO A 94 -4.49 -8.12 1.88
CA PRO A 94 -5.80 -7.79 1.35
C PRO A 94 -6.17 -6.34 1.67
N SER A 95 -6.71 -5.61 0.70
CA SER A 95 -7.32 -4.31 0.97
C SER A 95 -8.65 -4.48 1.72
N ARG A 96 -9.17 -3.42 2.33
CA ARG A 96 -10.46 -3.48 3.06
C ARG A 96 -11.66 -3.88 2.18
N HIS A 97 -11.54 -3.75 0.86
CA HIS A 97 -12.57 -4.16 -0.10
C HIS A 97 -12.18 -5.44 -0.87
N ASN A 98 -11.20 -6.20 -0.36
CA ASN A 98 -10.86 -7.48 -0.96
C ASN A 98 -12.07 -8.40 -1.00
N MET A 99 -12.39 -8.98 -2.17
CA MET A 99 -13.55 -9.84 -2.40
C MET A 99 -14.92 -9.23 -2.04
N LEU A 100 -15.01 -7.89 -2.03
CA LEU A 100 -16.27 -7.16 -1.83
C LEU A 100 -16.60 -6.30 -3.05
N PRO A 101 -17.91 -6.08 -3.35
CA PRO A 101 -18.31 -5.11 -4.37
C PRO A 101 -17.85 -3.68 -4.00
N LYS A 102 -17.40 -2.90 -4.98
CA LYS A 102 -16.96 -1.52 -4.81
C LYS A 102 -17.26 -0.71 -6.08
N ASP A 103 -17.81 0.49 -5.94
CA ASP A 103 -18.03 1.46 -7.02
C ASP A 103 -18.75 0.84 -8.26
N ASN A 104 -19.83 0.09 -8.03
CA ASN A 104 -20.59 -0.68 -9.04
C ASN A 104 -19.82 -1.80 -9.75
N LYS A 105 -18.62 -2.17 -9.25
CA LYS A 105 -17.85 -3.32 -9.74
C LYS A 105 -18.11 -4.56 -8.89
N ALA A 106 -18.09 -5.73 -9.53
CA ALA A 106 -18.23 -7.00 -8.84
C ALA A 106 -17.14 -7.22 -7.78
N ALA A 107 -17.42 -8.10 -6.83
CA ALA A 107 -16.43 -8.58 -5.88
C ALA A 107 -15.25 -9.18 -6.62
N ARG A 108 -14.03 -8.73 -6.29
CA ARG A 108 -12.78 -9.18 -6.92
C ARG A 108 -11.62 -9.09 -5.94
N PRO A 109 -10.50 -9.80 -6.19
CA PRO A 109 -9.29 -9.65 -5.40
C PRO A 109 -8.81 -8.20 -5.44
N ARG A 110 -8.51 -7.62 -4.27
CA ARG A 110 -7.91 -6.29 -4.13
C ARG A 110 -6.84 -6.34 -3.06
N GLN A 111 -5.64 -5.92 -3.41
CA GLN A 111 -4.48 -6.05 -2.55
C GLN A 111 -3.69 -4.75 -2.46
N HIS A 112 -3.10 -4.52 -1.31
CA HIS A 112 -2.01 -3.56 -1.09
C HIS A 112 -0.68 -4.31 -1.13
N ILE A 113 0.29 -3.76 -1.84
CA ILE A 113 1.63 -4.33 -1.95
C ILE A 113 2.63 -3.35 -1.34
N TYR A 114 3.46 -3.86 -0.45
CA TYR A 114 4.44 -3.10 0.32
C TYR A 114 5.84 -3.56 -0.05
N PHE A 115 6.66 -2.65 -0.55
CA PHE A 115 8.06 -2.89 -0.88
C PHE A 115 8.95 -2.18 0.13
N PRO A 116 9.86 -2.88 0.85
CA PRO A 116 10.89 -2.22 1.63
C PRO A 116 11.88 -1.52 0.68
N THR A 117 12.32 -0.32 1.04
CA THR A 117 13.30 0.42 0.24
C THR A 117 14.31 1.13 1.11
N ALA A 118 15.41 1.62 0.51
CA ALA A 118 16.22 2.64 1.12
C ALA A 118 15.41 3.92 1.37
N VAL A 119 15.90 4.77 2.26
CA VAL A 119 15.23 6.04 2.60
C VAL A 119 15.29 6.99 1.40
N PHE A 120 14.15 7.53 1.01
CA PHE A 120 14.00 8.60 0.02
C PHE A 120 13.68 9.91 0.74
N THR A 121 14.52 10.94 0.56
CA THR A 121 14.27 12.27 1.07
C THR A 121 13.90 13.27 -0.03
N ASP A 122 14.00 12.87 -1.29
CA ASP A 122 13.58 13.64 -2.46
C ASP A 122 12.24 13.12 -2.96
N ARG A 123 11.18 13.92 -2.77
CA ARG A 123 9.83 13.60 -3.18
C ARG A 123 9.72 13.25 -4.67
N LYS A 124 10.38 14.03 -5.54
CA LYS A 124 10.28 13.83 -7.00
C LYS A 124 10.88 12.50 -7.42
N LYS A 125 12.05 12.17 -6.89
CA LYS A 125 12.69 10.86 -7.15
C LYS A 125 11.83 9.70 -6.63
N TYR A 126 11.19 9.88 -5.48
CA TYR A 126 10.27 8.88 -4.93
C TYR A 126 9.06 8.67 -5.84
N GLU A 127 8.41 9.73 -6.31
CA GLU A 127 7.28 9.68 -7.25
C GLU A 127 7.69 9.12 -8.61
N GLU A 128 8.87 9.48 -9.12
CA GLU A 128 9.45 8.93 -10.36
C GLU A 128 9.67 7.42 -10.27
N LEU A 129 10.17 6.91 -9.12
CA LEU A 129 10.33 5.49 -8.90
C LEU A 129 8.99 4.76 -8.86
N LYS A 130 7.98 5.30 -8.16
CA LYS A 130 6.62 4.74 -8.17
C LYS A 130 6.03 4.71 -9.57
N ALA A 131 6.21 5.76 -10.35
CA ALA A 131 5.78 5.82 -11.75
C ALA A 131 6.54 4.81 -12.64
N ALA A 132 7.82 4.56 -12.36
CA ALA A 132 8.60 3.55 -13.06
C ALA A 132 8.09 2.13 -12.73
N ILE A 133 7.80 1.85 -11.47
CA ILE A 133 7.20 0.57 -11.03
C ILE A 133 5.85 0.35 -11.72
N GLN A 134 4.98 1.36 -11.75
CA GLN A 134 3.68 1.25 -12.39
C GLN A 134 3.79 1.04 -13.91
N ARG A 135 4.77 1.65 -14.58
CA ARG A 135 5.03 1.37 -16.00
C ARG A 135 5.56 -0.05 -16.25
N MET A 136 6.36 -0.58 -15.32
CA MET A 136 6.90 -1.94 -15.40
C MET A 136 5.82 -2.98 -15.12
N TYR A 137 4.93 -2.67 -14.20
CA TYR A 137 3.82 -3.51 -13.75
C TYR A 137 2.48 -2.78 -13.94
N PRO A 138 1.91 -2.76 -15.16
CA PRO A 138 0.73 -1.96 -15.50
C PRO A 138 -0.56 -2.36 -14.78
N PHE A 139 -0.55 -3.45 -14.04
CA PHE A 139 -1.67 -3.88 -13.20
C PHE A 139 -1.79 -3.07 -11.90
N PHE A 140 -0.75 -2.34 -11.51
CA PHE A 140 -0.86 -1.40 -10.39
C PHE A 140 -1.66 -0.16 -10.76
N ASP A 141 -2.48 0.30 -9.81
CA ASP A 141 -3.34 1.45 -10.01
C ASP A 141 -2.55 2.74 -10.23
N ASP A 142 -3.00 3.53 -11.21
CA ASP A 142 -2.41 4.84 -11.52
C ASP A 142 -2.42 5.81 -10.33
N ASN A 143 -3.39 5.67 -9.44
CA ASN A 143 -3.54 6.51 -8.25
C ASN A 143 -2.45 6.28 -7.18
N ALA A 144 -1.67 5.22 -7.29
CA ALA A 144 -0.65 4.88 -6.30
C ALA A 144 0.64 5.71 -6.40
N LYS A 145 0.80 6.56 -7.43
CA LYS A 145 2.06 7.29 -7.73
C LYS A 145 2.33 8.49 -6.81
N ASP A 146 1.32 9.03 -6.17
CA ASP A 146 1.43 10.20 -5.30
C ASP A 146 2.24 9.89 -4.03
N ALA A 147 3.15 10.82 -3.65
CA ALA A 147 3.94 10.70 -2.41
C ALA A 147 3.08 10.80 -1.15
N ALA A 148 1.92 11.45 -1.22
CA ALA A 148 0.94 11.54 -0.14
C ALA A 148 -0.14 10.43 -0.18
N ARG A 149 0.06 9.36 -0.95
CA ARG A 149 -0.88 8.23 -0.99
C ARG A 149 -1.00 7.60 0.39
N PHE A 150 -2.23 7.34 0.82
CA PHE A 150 -2.53 6.58 2.03
C PHE A 150 -3.37 5.35 1.69
N PHE A 151 -3.31 4.37 2.55
CA PHE A 151 -4.18 3.21 2.53
C PHE A 151 -5.10 3.21 3.74
N PHE A 152 -6.33 2.81 3.52
CA PHE A 152 -7.26 2.54 4.61
C PHE A 152 -6.87 1.28 5.35
N GLY A 153 -7.11 1.26 6.65
CA GLY A 153 -6.92 0.08 7.46
C GLY A 153 -7.76 -1.10 6.97
N SER A 154 -7.17 -2.28 7.03
CA SER A 154 -7.78 -3.54 6.64
C SER A 154 -7.63 -4.54 7.78
N ALA A 155 -8.72 -5.26 8.08
CA ALA A 155 -8.65 -6.39 8.99
C ALA A 155 -8.28 -7.66 8.21
N CYS A 156 -7.20 -8.30 8.62
CA CYS A 156 -6.74 -9.58 8.07
C CYS A 156 -6.04 -10.40 9.16
N SER A 157 -5.75 -11.66 8.86
CA SER A 157 -4.92 -12.54 9.69
C SER A 157 -3.50 -12.64 9.11
N GLU A 158 -2.60 -13.32 9.83
CA GLU A 158 -1.26 -13.61 9.34
C GLU A 158 -1.27 -14.53 8.10
N ASP A 159 -2.26 -15.41 8.00
CA ASP A 159 -2.42 -16.33 6.87
C ASP A 159 -2.83 -15.62 5.58
N ASP A 160 -3.43 -14.42 5.69
CA ASP A 160 -3.80 -13.60 4.54
C ASP A 160 -2.61 -12.81 3.95
N LEU A 161 -1.46 -12.79 4.62
CA LEU A 161 -0.25 -12.11 4.15
C LEU A 161 0.66 -13.06 3.36
N ILE A 162 1.13 -12.59 2.21
CA ILE A 162 2.16 -13.23 1.41
C ILE A 162 3.44 -12.41 1.44
#